data_b637d3930f29ed3474668cac8cf36fb5
#
_entry.id   b637d3930f29ed3474668cac8cf36fb5
#
_cell.length_a   1.000
_cell.length_b   1.000
_cell.length_c   1.000
_cell.angle_alpha   90.00
_cell.angle_beta   90.00
_cell.angle_gamma   90.00
#
_symmetry.space_group_name_H-M   'P 1'
#
loop_
_entity.id
_entity.type
_entity.pdbx_description
1 polymer ?
#
loop_
_entity_poly.entity_id
_entity_poly.type
_entity_poly.pdbx_seq_one_letter_code
_entity_poly.pdbx_strand_id
1 'polypeptide(L)'
;KAQEIITAGRSGTNNTIIYRYFMDERIERINGAAEYIGARIGGRRPVVGIVLGSGLGKLADKITDPTVIPYREIPGFPISTAVGHKGNFIAGELGGKFVVAMQGRFHYYEGYPMELVTLPIRVMKVLGIQYLFVSNAAGGVNYGFKVGDLMVIRDHINLLPNPLIGRNLEEFGPRFPDMTRPYDLELIKKAEIIASELHIDLKKGVYVGGTGPSYETPAEYKYFRLIGGDAVGMSTIPEVIVARHSSIPVFGMSVITNEAHDDYAEDYVNDGDDVVRAADAAAERMSLLFERLILSL
;
A
#
# COMPACT_ATOMS: atom_id res chain seq x y z
N LYS A 1 -1.23 21.75 -31.02
CA LYS A 1 -2.23 21.43 -32.09
C LYS A 1 -3.44 20.76 -31.46
N ALA A 2 -4.12 21.43 -30.53
CA ALA A 2 -5.38 21.00 -29.94
C ALA A 2 -6.28 22.20 -29.65
N GLN A 3 -6.37 23.13 -30.61
CA GLN A 3 -7.13 24.40 -30.43
C GLN A 3 -8.08 24.75 -31.58
N GLU A 4 -8.37 23.78 -32.43
CA GLU A 4 -9.35 24.02 -33.53
C GLU A 4 -10.32 22.84 -33.61
N ILE A 5 -11.38 22.83 -32.82
CA ILE A 5 -12.70 22.29 -33.13
C ILE A 5 -13.65 22.79 -32.01
N ILE A 6 -13.94 24.07 -32.02
CA ILE A 6 -15.11 24.62 -31.34
C ILE A 6 -15.80 25.51 -32.37
N THR A 7 -16.64 24.92 -33.20
CA THR A 7 -17.82 25.52 -33.78
C THR A 7 -18.53 24.45 -34.61
N ALA A 8 -19.56 23.83 -34.10
CA ALA A 8 -20.80 23.48 -34.80
C ALA A 8 -21.64 22.49 -33.95
N GLY A 9 -22.88 22.85 -33.72
CA GLY A 9 -23.94 21.88 -33.46
C GLY A 9 -24.68 22.01 -32.14
N ARG A 10 -25.73 22.83 -32.10
CA ARG A 10 -26.79 22.79 -31.08
C ARG A 10 -27.67 21.56 -31.34
N SER A 11 -27.54 20.51 -30.52
CA SER A 11 -28.65 19.60 -30.18
C SER A 11 -28.27 18.75 -28.99
N GLY A 12 -29.21 18.45 -28.09
CA GLY A 12 -29.00 17.86 -26.75
C GLY A 12 -28.39 16.47 -26.67
N THR A 13 -28.10 15.79 -27.78
CA THR A 13 -27.43 14.48 -27.82
C THR A 13 -25.90 14.55 -27.94
N ASN A 14 -25.36 15.69 -28.35
CA ASN A 14 -23.92 15.86 -28.54
C ASN A 14 -23.15 16.15 -27.24
N ASN A 15 -23.81 16.67 -26.20
CA ASN A 15 -23.14 16.97 -24.94
C ASN A 15 -22.67 15.71 -24.20
N THR A 16 -23.42 14.62 -24.24
CA THR A 16 -23.06 13.38 -23.59
C THR A 16 -21.85 12.68 -24.25
N ILE A 17 -21.76 12.79 -25.59
CA ILE A 17 -20.64 12.21 -26.36
C ILE A 17 -19.38 13.07 -26.17
N ILE A 18 -19.51 14.41 -26.13
CA ILE A 18 -18.38 15.31 -25.90
C ILE A 18 -17.80 15.15 -24.50
N TYR A 19 -18.62 15.00 -23.46
CA TYR A 19 -18.15 14.70 -22.10
C TYR A 19 -17.40 13.36 -22.02
N ARG A 20 -17.85 12.35 -22.77
CA ARG A 20 -17.15 11.03 -22.81
C ARG A 20 -15.78 11.12 -23.50
N TYR A 21 -15.55 12.07 -24.42
CA TYR A 21 -14.28 12.26 -25.10
C TYR A 21 -13.21 12.98 -24.26
N PHE A 22 -13.60 13.56 -23.10
CA PHE A 22 -12.71 14.29 -22.20
C PHE A 22 -12.50 13.62 -20.83
N MET A 23 -13.17 12.50 -20.54
CA MET A 23 -12.87 11.77 -19.31
C MET A 23 -11.52 11.06 -19.46
N ASP A 24 -10.67 11.25 -18.46
CA ASP A 24 -9.39 10.54 -18.35
C ASP A 24 -9.67 9.04 -18.14
N GLU A 25 -9.18 8.18 -19.02
CA GLU A 25 -9.39 6.73 -18.95
C GLU A 25 -9.03 6.13 -17.59
N ARG A 26 -8.09 6.79 -16.88
CA ARG A 26 -7.72 6.39 -15.50
C ARG A 26 -8.89 6.63 -14.55
N ILE A 27 -9.62 7.74 -14.70
CA ILE A 27 -10.81 8.05 -13.88
C ILE A 27 -11.92 7.05 -14.17
N GLU A 28 -12.17 6.73 -15.44
CA GLU A 28 -13.17 5.71 -15.82
C GLU A 28 -12.84 4.35 -15.18
N ARG A 29 -11.56 3.94 -15.23
CA ARG A 29 -11.08 2.69 -14.63
C ARG A 29 -11.28 2.68 -13.11
N ILE A 30 -10.90 3.76 -12.44
CA ILE A 30 -11.04 3.90 -10.98
C ILE A 30 -12.52 3.82 -10.58
N ASN A 31 -13.38 4.59 -11.26
CA ASN A 31 -14.81 4.63 -10.94
C ASN A 31 -15.50 3.30 -11.25
N GLY A 32 -15.19 2.66 -12.37
CA GLY A 32 -15.74 1.34 -12.71
C GLY A 32 -15.39 0.25 -11.70
N ALA A 33 -14.14 0.25 -11.22
CA ALA A 33 -13.72 -0.65 -10.15
C ALA A 33 -14.41 -0.33 -8.82
N ALA A 34 -14.53 0.94 -8.46
CA ALA A 34 -15.20 1.36 -7.22
C ALA A 34 -16.70 1.05 -7.24
N GLU A 35 -17.38 1.26 -8.36
CA GLU A 35 -18.79 0.90 -8.55
C GLU A 35 -19.00 -0.61 -8.41
N TYR A 36 -18.16 -1.41 -9.06
CA TYR A 36 -18.20 -2.87 -8.99
C TYR A 36 -18.05 -3.39 -7.55
N ILE A 37 -17.06 -2.86 -6.81
CA ILE A 37 -16.84 -3.22 -5.41
C ILE A 37 -18.00 -2.69 -4.55
N GLY A 38 -18.38 -1.42 -4.72
CA GLY A 38 -19.45 -0.77 -3.96
C GLY A 38 -20.77 -1.52 -4.01
N ALA A 39 -21.15 -2.03 -5.19
CA ALA A 39 -22.33 -2.86 -5.35
C ALA A 39 -22.26 -4.16 -4.53
N ARG A 40 -21.10 -4.81 -4.45
CA ARG A 40 -20.90 -6.07 -3.71
C ARG A 40 -20.86 -5.91 -2.21
N ILE A 41 -20.42 -4.75 -1.74
CA ILE A 41 -20.39 -4.44 -0.29
C ILE A 41 -21.66 -3.73 0.18
N GLY A 42 -22.73 -3.73 -0.63
CA GLY A 42 -24.04 -3.16 -0.28
C GLY A 42 -24.00 -1.63 -0.10
N GLY A 43 -23.12 -0.92 -0.79
CA GLY A 43 -22.96 0.54 -0.68
C GLY A 43 -22.41 1.01 0.66
N ARG A 44 -21.93 0.12 1.51
CA ARG A 44 -21.31 0.47 2.80
C ARG A 44 -20.02 1.24 2.58
N ARG A 45 -19.76 2.25 3.42
CA ARG A 45 -18.53 3.06 3.35
C ARG A 45 -17.49 2.53 4.33
N PRO A 46 -16.33 2.08 3.85
CA PRO A 46 -15.27 1.63 4.75
C PRO A 46 -14.58 2.81 5.44
N VAL A 47 -14.19 2.59 6.71
CA VAL A 47 -13.41 3.57 7.47
C VAL A 47 -11.91 3.44 7.17
N VAL A 48 -11.42 2.19 7.06
CA VAL A 48 -9.99 1.91 6.85
C VAL A 48 -9.80 1.07 5.60
N GLY A 49 -8.85 1.50 4.75
CA GLY A 49 -8.24 0.67 3.72
C GLY A 49 -6.98 0.00 4.27
N ILE A 50 -6.78 -1.27 3.98
CA ILE A 50 -5.62 -2.03 4.46
C ILE A 50 -4.93 -2.67 3.26
N VAL A 51 -3.59 -2.55 3.18
CA VAL A 51 -2.78 -3.28 2.19
C VAL A 51 -1.86 -4.27 2.93
N LEU A 52 -2.10 -5.56 2.71
CA LEU A 52 -1.35 -6.63 3.34
C LEU A 52 -0.22 -7.11 2.42
N GLY A 53 1.01 -7.10 2.94
CA GLY A 53 2.20 -7.59 2.25
C GLY A 53 2.36 -9.11 2.30
N SER A 54 3.45 -9.59 1.71
CA SER A 54 3.82 -11.02 1.67
C SER A 54 3.90 -11.60 3.08
N GLY A 55 3.31 -12.77 3.30
CA GLY A 55 3.26 -13.46 4.60
C GLY A 55 2.32 -12.82 5.64
N LEU A 56 1.71 -11.65 5.35
CA LEU A 56 0.92 -10.89 6.33
C LEU A 56 -0.60 -11.05 6.14
N GLY A 57 -1.02 -12.03 5.35
CA GLY A 57 -2.43 -12.27 5.02
C GLY A 57 -3.33 -12.70 6.18
N LYS A 58 -2.77 -13.12 7.33
CA LYS A 58 -3.54 -13.57 8.51
C LYS A 58 -4.47 -12.51 9.10
N LEU A 59 -4.16 -11.21 8.95
CA LEU A 59 -5.06 -10.16 9.38
C LEU A 59 -6.40 -10.24 8.63
N ALA A 60 -6.39 -10.64 7.35
CA ALA A 60 -7.62 -10.79 6.58
C ALA A 60 -8.53 -11.89 7.14
N ASP A 61 -7.97 -12.91 7.78
CA ASP A 61 -8.73 -14.01 8.39
C ASP A 61 -9.45 -13.55 9.69
N LYS A 62 -9.08 -12.40 10.26
CA LYS A 62 -9.74 -11.75 11.42
C LYS A 62 -10.91 -10.85 11.02
N ILE A 63 -11.09 -10.56 9.72
CA ILE A 63 -12.23 -9.79 9.24
C ILE A 63 -13.49 -10.64 9.35
N THR A 64 -14.47 -10.17 10.12
CA THR A 64 -15.75 -10.87 10.30
C THR A 64 -16.75 -10.43 9.23
N ASP A 65 -17.72 -11.31 8.93
CA ASP A 65 -18.72 -11.13 7.87
C ASP A 65 -18.09 -10.70 6.51
N PRO A 66 -17.04 -11.42 6.02
CA PRO A 66 -16.26 -10.98 4.90
C PRO A 66 -17.01 -11.14 3.56
N THR A 67 -17.00 -10.07 2.76
CA THR A 67 -17.26 -10.14 1.32
C THR A 67 -15.91 -10.24 0.62
N VAL A 68 -15.64 -11.39 -0.03
CA VAL A 68 -14.38 -11.64 -0.74
C VAL A 68 -14.59 -11.46 -2.23
N ILE A 69 -13.79 -10.59 -2.85
CA ILE A 69 -13.86 -10.26 -4.28
C ILE A 69 -12.48 -10.53 -4.90
N PRO A 70 -12.32 -11.59 -5.71
CA PRO A 70 -11.05 -11.84 -6.41
C PRO A 70 -10.67 -10.68 -7.32
N TYR A 71 -9.38 -10.28 -7.36
CA TYR A 71 -8.92 -9.16 -8.19
C TYR A 71 -9.26 -9.34 -9.67
N ARG A 72 -9.20 -10.58 -10.19
CA ARG A 72 -9.55 -10.91 -11.58
C ARG A 72 -11.01 -10.56 -11.95
N GLU A 73 -11.89 -10.39 -10.97
CA GLU A 73 -13.28 -10.02 -11.20
C GLU A 73 -13.50 -8.51 -11.19
N ILE A 74 -12.55 -7.75 -10.61
CA ILE A 74 -12.67 -6.29 -10.49
C ILE A 74 -12.22 -5.65 -11.80
N PRO A 75 -13.09 -4.87 -12.47
CA PRO A 75 -12.73 -4.23 -13.73
C PRO A 75 -11.46 -3.38 -13.63
N GLY A 76 -10.50 -3.61 -14.51
CA GLY A 76 -9.26 -2.83 -14.59
C GLY A 76 -8.19 -3.17 -13.55
N PHE A 77 -8.45 -4.08 -12.61
CA PHE A 77 -7.41 -4.53 -11.68
C PHE A 77 -6.41 -5.46 -12.38
N PRO A 78 -5.12 -5.35 -12.02
CA PRO A 78 -4.12 -6.35 -12.41
C PRO A 78 -4.35 -7.71 -11.73
N ILE A 79 -3.63 -8.71 -12.17
CA ILE A 79 -3.55 -10.02 -11.51
C ILE A 79 -2.30 -10.01 -10.63
N SER A 80 -2.44 -10.30 -9.33
CA SER A 80 -1.27 -10.45 -8.45
C SER A 80 -0.56 -11.77 -8.76
N THR A 81 0.72 -11.70 -9.09
CA THR A 81 1.58 -12.85 -9.41
C THR A 81 2.64 -13.10 -8.34
N ALA A 82 2.74 -12.22 -7.34
CA ALA A 82 3.71 -12.33 -6.27
C ALA A 82 3.43 -13.51 -5.34
N VAL A 83 4.47 -14.23 -4.96
CA VAL A 83 4.39 -15.38 -4.04
C VAL A 83 3.80 -14.94 -2.69
N GLY A 84 2.88 -15.75 -2.15
CA GLY A 84 2.21 -15.44 -0.87
C GLY A 84 1.04 -14.47 -0.95
N HIS A 85 0.68 -13.98 -2.15
CA HIS A 85 -0.47 -13.10 -2.37
C HIS A 85 -1.68 -13.90 -2.85
N LYS A 86 -2.81 -13.83 -2.10
CA LYS A 86 -4.04 -14.53 -2.49
C LYS A 86 -4.83 -13.80 -3.59
N GLY A 87 -4.56 -12.51 -3.84
CA GLY A 87 -5.20 -11.74 -4.90
C GLY A 87 -6.68 -11.46 -4.67
N ASN A 88 -7.07 -11.15 -3.43
CA ASN A 88 -8.44 -10.85 -3.05
C ASN A 88 -8.58 -9.44 -2.47
N PHE A 89 -9.67 -8.78 -2.80
CA PHE A 89 -10.18 -7.61 -2.10
C PHE A 89 -11.25 -8.08 -1.11
N ILE A 90 -11.08 -7.78 0.16
CA ILE A 90 -11.95 -8.27 1.23
C ILE A 90 -12.58 -7.06 1.93
N ALA A 91 -13.89 -7.10 2.14
CA ALA A 91 -14.61 -6.09 2.91
C ALA A 91 -15.36 -6.77 4.07
N GLY A 92 -15.33 -6.18 5.26
CA GLY A 92 -15.99 -6.71 6.44
C GLY A 92 -15.67 -5.91 7.70
N GLU A 93 -15.95 -6.48 8.86
CA GLU A 93 -15.71 -5.82 10.15
C GLU A 93 -14.37 -6.23 10.75
N LEU A 94 -13.60 -5.25 11.23
CA LEU A 94 -12.36 -5.45 11.97
C LEU A 94 -12.22 -4.34 13.03
N GLY A 95 -11.95 -4.69 14.27
CA GLY A 95 -11.83 -3.70 15.35
C GLY A 95 -13.08 -2.81 15.49
N GLY A 96 -14.28 -3.36 15.25
CA GLY A 96 -15.54 -2.63 15.32
C GLY A 96 -15.76 -1.58 14.22
N LYS A 97 -14.97 -1.62 13.14
CA LYS A 97 -15.10 -0.74 11.98
C LYS A 97 -15.27 -1.56 10.70
N PHE A 98 -16.06 -1.02 9.75
CA PHE A 98 -16.12 -1.60 8.41
C PHE A 98 -14.86 -1.23 7.65
N VAL A 99 -14.12 -2.23 7.19
CA VAL A 99 -12.84 -2.07 6.52
C VAL A 99 -12.85 -2.71 5.14
N VAL A 100 -11.90 -2.30 4.31
CA VAL A 100 -11.55 -3.00 3.07
C VAL A 100 -10.06 -3.36 3.10
N ALA A 101 -9.73 -4.56 2.68
CA ALA A 101 -8.36 -5.07 2.72
C ALA A 101 -7.95 -5.69 1.39
N MET A 102 -6.74 -5.38 0.95
CA MET A 102 -6.05 -6.09 -0.10
C MET A 102 -5.30 -7.28 0.52
N GLN A 103 -5.69 -8.51 0.20
CA GLN A 103 -4.98 -9.72 0.58
C GLN A 103 -3.91 -10.03 -0.47
N GLY A 104 -2.82 -9.26 -0.41
CA GLY A 104 -1.77 -9.12 -1.40
C GLY A 104 -1.85 -7.78 -2.12
N ARG A 105 -0.75 -7.39 -2.78
CA ARG A 105 -0.61 -6.13 -3.52
C ARG A 105 -0.03 -6.38 -4.90
N PHE A 106 0.05 -5.31 -5.70
CA PHE A 106 0.76 -5.28 -6.97
C PHE A 106 2.12 -4.63 -6.78
N HIS A 107 3.14 -5.18 -7.44
CA HIS A 107 4.49 -4.63 -7.38
C HIS A 107 4.96 -4.15 -8.75
N TYR A 108 5.87 -3.19 -8.74
CA TYR A 108 6.47 -2.68 -9.97
C TYR A 108 7.26 -3.76 -10.71
N TYR A 109 7.94 -4.66 -9.98
CA TYR A 109 8.70 -5.75 -10.58
C TYR A 109 7.84 -6.82 -11.29
N GLU A 110 6.53 -6.83 -11.06
CA GLU A 110 5.60 -7.69 -11.82
C GLU A 110 5.36 -7.18 -13.26
N GLY A 111 5.97 -6.02 -13.62
CA GLY A 111 5.88 -5.42 -14.94
C GLY A 111 4.70 -4.46 -15.12
N TYR A 112 3.96 -4.18 -14.06
CA TYR A 112 2.87 -3.22 -14.10
C TYR A 112 3.36 -1.76 -14.02
N PRO A 113 2.79 -0.84 -14.81
CA PRO A 113 3.06 0.59 -14.63
C PRO A 113 2.55 1.05 -13.27
N MET A 114 3.19 2.09 -12.69
CA MET A 114 2.84 2.60 -11.36
C MET A 114 1.38 3.03 -11.21
N GLU A 115 0.75 3.42 -12.30
CA GLU A 115 -0.69 3.71 -12.35
C GLU A 115 -1.54 2.49 -11.95
N LEU A 116 -1.20 1.29 -12.42
CA LEU A 116 -1.90 0.06 -12.07
C LEU A 116 -1.49 -0.47 -10.69
N VAL A 117 -0.21 -0.34 -10.32
CA VAL A 117 0.27 -0.69 -8.97
C VAL A 117 -0.53 0.06 -7.90
N THR A 118 -0.84 1.33 -8.14
CA THR A 118 -1.51 2.21 -7.17
C THR A 118 -3.01 2.38 -7.39
N LEU A 119 -3.57 1.77 -8.44
CA LEU A 119 -5.01 1.81 -8.74
C LEU A 119 -5.90 1.49 -7.53
N PRO A 120 -5.62 0.43 -6.74
CA PRO A 120 -6.45 0.08 -5.60
C PRO A 120 -6.58 1.19 -4.56
N ILE A 121 -5.54 2.00 -4.35
CA ILE A 121 -5.57 3.10 -3.37
C ILE A 121 -6.54 4.20 -3.82
N ARG A 122 -6.57 4.51 -5.12
CA ARG A 122 -7.54 5.46 -5.67
C ARG A 122 -8.97 4.91 -5.60
N VAL A 123 -9.15 3.62 -5.88
CA VAL A 123 -10.43 2.94 -5.72
C VAL A 123 -10.91 2.99 -4.26
N MET A 124 -10.05 2.70 -3.29
CA MET A 124 -10.37 2.81 -1.87
C MET A 124 -10.76 4.26 -1.49
N LYS A 125 -10.09 5.28 -2.07
CA LYS A 125 -10.48 6.69 -1.88
C LYS A 125 -11.91 6.96 -2.35
N VAL A 126 -12.28 6.47 -3.53
CA VAL A 126 -13.64 6.61 -4.07
C VAL A 126 -14.67 5.86 -3.22
N LEU A 127 -14.32 4.69 -2.68
CA LEU A 127 -15.15 3.94 -1.73
C LEU A 127 -15.33 4.66 -0.40
N GLY A 128 -14.47 5.64 -0.08
CA GLY A 128 -14.65 6.55 1.05
C GLY A 128 -13.81 6.24 2.29
N ILE A 129 -12.69 5.51 2.16
CA ILE A 129 -11.79 5.29 3.30
C ILE A 129 -11.31 6.62 3.88
N GLN A 130 -11.17 6.63 5.21
CA GLN A 130 -10.66 7.78 5.97
C GLN A 130 -9.18 7.61 6.34
N TYR A 131 -8.72 6.36 6.44
CA TYR A 131 -7.34 6.00 6.80
C TYR A 131 -6.84 4.89 5.88
N LEU A 132 -5.54 4.89 5.59
CA LEU A 132 -4.86 3.80 4.90
C LEU A 132 -3.82 3.16 5.82
N PHE A 133 -3.92 1.85 6.00
CA PHE A 133 -2.93 1.06 6.73
C PHE A 133 -2.17 0.20 5.72
N VAL A 134 -0.85 0.31 5.70
CA VAL A 134 0.02 -0.47 4.81
C VAL A 134 1.00 -1.32 5.61
N SER A 135 1.19 -2.55 5.19
CA SER A 135 2.19 -3.43 5.78
C SER A 135 3.06 -4.09 4.72
N ASN A 136 4.28 -4.44 5.08
CA ASN A 136 5.22 -5.12 4.20
C ASN A 136 6.17 -6.03 4.96
N ALA A 137 6.77 -6.98 4.25
CA ALA A 137 8.00 -7.64 4.62
C ALA A 137 9.17 -6.77 4.14
N ALA A 138 10.21 -6.60 4.95
CA ALA A 138 11.36 -5.76 4.63
C ALA A 138 12.66 -6.33 5.18
N GLY A 139 13.75 -6.17 4.44
CA GLY A 139 15.11 -6.41 4.91
C GLY A 139 15.54 -5.35 5.93
N GLY A 140 16.08 -5.78 7.06
CA GLY A 140 16.63 -4.89 8.09
C GLY A 140 17.96 -4.31 7.63
N VAL A 141 18.03 -2.99 7.44
CA VAL A 141 19.24 -2.24 7.09
C VAL A 141 19.96 -1.73 8.34
N ASN A 142 19.20 -1.42 9.39
CA ASN A 142 19.70 -1.01 10.69
C ASN A 142 20.26 -2.23 11.46
N TYR A 143 21.50 -2.16 11.93
CA TYR A 143 22.15 -3.23 12.71
C TYR A 143 21.45 -3.62 14.02
N GLY A 144 20.63 -2.72 14.56
CA GLY A 144 19.84 -2.98 15.77
C GLY A 144 18.54 -3.74 15.52
N PHE A 145 18.20 -4.02 14.25
CA PHE A 145 17.00 -4.76 13.91
C PHE A 145 17.27 -6.25 13.76
N LYS A 146 16.29 -7.07 14.17
CA LYS A 146 16.35 -8.52 14.13
C LYS A 146 15.17 -9.07 13.32
N VAL A 147 15.36 -10.27 12.76
CA VAL A 147 14.28 -11.01 12.12
C VAL A 147 13.10 -11.16 13.09
N GLY A 148 11.91 -10.80 12.62
CA GLY A 148 10.68 -10.80 13.41
C GLY A 148 10.36 -9.47 14.11
N ASP A 149 11.26 -8.47 14.10
CA ASP A 149 10.95 -7.15 14.62
C ASP A 149 9.80 -6.50 13.84
N LEU A 150 8.93 -5.80 14.56
CA LEU A 150 7.92 -4.91 13.99
C LEU A 150 8.46 -3.48 13.98
N MET A 151 8.50 -2.85 12.81
CA MET A 151 8.96 -1.47 12.64
C MET A 151 7.82 -0.60 12.14
N VAL A 152 7.43 0.43 12.92
CA VAL A 152 6.60 1.52 12.42
C VAL A 152 7.41 2.35 11.44
N ILE A 153 6.85 2.58 10.27
CA ILE A 153 7.45 3.44 9.26
C ILE A 153 7.13 4.90 9.61
N ARG A 154 8.14 5.67 9.96
CA ARG A 154 7.99 7.11 10.26
C ARG A 154 8.26 8.01 9.08
N ASP A 155 9.05 7.51 8.10
CA ASP A 155 9.45 8.22 6.90
C ASP A 155 9.93 7.22 5.84
N HIS A 156 10.18 7.68 4.61
CA HIS A 156 10.69 6.82 3.56
C HIS A 156 11.67 7.52 2.61
N ILE A 157 12.49 6.71 1.94
CA ILE A 157 13.34 7.12 0.83
C ILE A 157 12.85 6.40 -0.42
N ASN A 158 12.38 7.16 -1.41
CA ASN A 158 11.80 6.59 -2.63
C ASN A 158 12.86 6.45 -3.74
N LEU A 159 13.23 5.20 -4.04
CA LEU A 159 14.03 4.84 -5.21
C LEU A 159 13.21 4.11 -6.28
N LEU A 160 11.88 4.04 -6.09
CA LEU A 160 10.90 3.56 -7.06
C LEU A 160 10.47 4.69 -8.01
N PRO A 161 9.93 4.38 -9.20
CA PRO A 161 9.27 5.39 -10.03
C PRO A 161 8.12 6.07 -9.26
N ASN A 162 8.03 7.39 -9.36
CA ASN A 162 6.96 8.13 -8.68
C ASN A 162 5.62 7.95 -9.42
N PRO A 163 4.55 7.48 -8.74
CA PRO A 163 3.24 7.23 -9.35
C PRO A 163 2.51 8.49 -9.83
N LEU A 164 2.99 9.68 -9.48
CA LEU A 164 2.40 10.96 -9.89
C LEU A 164 3.05 11.57 -11.14
N ILE A 165 4.02 10.87 -11.75
CA ILE A 165 4.61 11.31 -13.02
C ILE A 165 3.54 11.24 -14.12
N GLY A 166 3.47 12.28 -14.95
CA GLY A 166 2.47 12.42 -16.01
C GLY A 166 1.41 13.47 -15.68
N ARG A 167 0.26 13.40 -16.34
CA ARG A 167 -0.87 14.31 -16.11
C ARG A 167 -1.47 14.11 -14.73
N ASN A 168 -1.66 15.20 -13.98
CA ASN A 168 -2.30 15.15 -12.67
C ASN A 168 -3.77 14.70 -12.77
N LEU A 169 -4.27 14.04 -11.72
CA LEU A 169 -5.67 13.75 -11.50
C LEU A 169 -6.19 14.75 -10.45
N GLU A 170 -6.65 15.91 -10.92
CA GLU A 170 -7.07 17.04 -10.07
C GLU A 170 -8.17 16.68 -9.07
N GLU A 171 -9.02 15.72 -9.44
CA GLU A 171 -10.09 15.21 -8.57
C GLU A 171 -9.56 14.51 -7.31
N PHE A 172 -8.31 14.02 -7.33
CA PHE A 172 -7.69 13.33 -6.21
C PHE A 172 -6.77 14.22 -5.38
N GLY A 173 -6.21 15.29 -5.99
CA GLY A 173 -5.35 16.19 -5.24
C GLY A 173 -4.48 17.11 -6.10
N PRO A 174 -3.65 17.94 -5.44
CA PRO A 174 -2.83 18.93 -6.11
C PRO A 174 -1.67 18.29 -6.89
N ARG A 175 -1.18 19.00 -7.92
CA ARG A 175 -0.02 18.55 -8.72
C ARG A 175 1.22 18.24 -7.87
N PHE A 176 1.43 18.96 -6.78
CA PHE A 176 2.56 18.85 -5.87
C PHE A 176 2.03 18.63 -4.44
N PRO A 177 1.74 17.38 -4.03
CA PRO A 177 1.29 17.09 -2.68
C PRO A 177 2.41 17.30 -1.65
N ASP A 178 2.03 17.77 -0.47
CA ASP A 178 2.96 17.85 0.65
C ASP A 178 3.31 16.47 1.20
N MET A 179 4.62 16.18 1.28
CA MET A 179 5.19 14.95 1.81
C MET A 179 6.01 15.19 3.09
N THR A 180 5.88 16.35 3.73
CA THR A 180 6.59 16.66 4.99
C THR A 180 6.25 15.66 6.11
N ARG A 181 5.03 15.12 6.08
CA ARG A 181 4.53 14.11 7.02
C ARG A 181 3.82 13.01 6.25
N PRO A 182 4.56 12.09 5.60
CA PRO A 182 3.96 11.06 4.75
C PRO A 182 3.15 10.03 5.57
N TYR A 183 3.56 9.79 6.81
CA TYR A 183 2.85 8.94 7.78
C TYR A 183 2.25 9.80 8.89
N ASP A 184 1.07 9.40 9.37
CA ASP A 184 0.32 10.17 10.35
C ASP A 184 0.91 10.01 11.75
N LEU A 185 1.32 11.13 12.37
CA LEU A 185 2.00 11.13 13.66
C LEU A 185 1.08 10.72 14.83
N GLU A 186 -0.22 10.98 14.74
CA GLU A 186 -1.16 10.60 15.79
C GLU A 186 -1.43 9.09 15.75
N LEU A 187 -1.50 8.50 14.55
CA LEU A 187 -1.59 7.05 14.39
C LEU A 187 -0.31 6.36 14.90
N ILE A 188 0.86 6.93 14.63
CA ILE A 188 2.14 6.41 15.13
C ILE A 188 2.16 6.44 16.66
N LYS A 189 1.81 7.56 17.31
CA LYS A 189 1.75 7.66 18.78
C LYS A 189 0.78 6.66 19.39
N LYS A 190 -0.41 6.52 18.82
CA LYS A 190 -1.39 5.52 19.28
C LYS A 190 -0.84 4.11 19.18
N ALA A 191 -0.17 3.78 18.06
CA ALA A 191 0.46 2.47 17.86
C ALA A 191 1.58 2.20 18.87
N GLU A 192 2.41 3.20 19.22
CA GLU A 192 3.44 3.08 20.24
C GLU A 192 2.84 2.79 21.63
N ILE A 193 1.74 3.46 22.01
CA ILE A 193 1.03 3.21 23.25
C ILE A 193 0.46 1.78 23.28
N ILE A 194 -0.25 1.38 22.22
CA ILE A 194 -0.84 0.05 22.09
C ILE A 194 0.25 -1.03 22.13
N ALA A 195 1.37 -0.82 21.45
CA ALA A 195 2.49 -1.76 21.46
C ALA A 195 3.07 -1.94 22.88
N SER A 196 3.18 -0.85 23.64
CA SER A 196 3.60 -0.89 25.05
C SER A 196 2.63 -1.70 25.90
N GLU A 197 1.31 -1.49 25.75
CA GLU A 197 0.28 -2.26 26.45
C GLU A 197 0.31 -3.75 26.11
N LEU A 198 0.65 -4.08 24.86
CA LEU A 198 0.75 -5.45 24.33
C LEU A 198 2.14 -6.09 24.59
N HIS A 199 3.06 -5.37 25.23
CA HIS A 199 4.45 -5.79 25.45
C HIS A 199 5.17 -6.15 24.12
N ILE A 200 4.87 -5.41 23.05
CA ILE A 200 5.54 -5.52 21.76
C ILE A 200 6.69 -4.51 21.73
N ASP A 201 7.92 -5.00 21.53
CA ASP A 201 9.08 -4.14 21.24
C ASP A 201 8.96 -3.58 19.82
N LEU A 202 8.35 -2.38 19.73
CA LEU A 202 8.05 -1.73 18.48
C LEU A 202 9.23 -0.85 18.04
N LYS A 203 9.88 -1.21 16.94
CA LYS A 203 10.91 -0.36 16.33
C LYS A 203 10.26 0.79 15.54
N LYS A 204 11.04 1.82 15.25
CA LYS A 204 10.62 2.95 14.41
C LYS A 204 11.76 3.31 13.46
N GLY A 205 11.46 3.45 12.17
CA GLY A 205 12.51 3.64 11.18
C GLY A 205 12.05 4.26 9.87
N VAL A 206 13.03 4.45 9.00
CA VAL A 206 12.91 4.95 7.63
C VAL A 206 12.91 3.76 6.67
N TYR A 207 11.87 3.64 5.85
CA TYR A 207 11.76 2.59 4.83
C TYR A 207 12.35 3.06 3.49
N VAL A 208 13.25 2.27 2.91
CA VAL A 208 13.80 2.48 1.57
C VAL A 208 13.01 1.63 0.58
N GLY A 209 12.47 2.23 -0.46
CA GLY A 209 11.76 1.50 -1.52
C GLY A 209 12.63 1.31 -2.75
N GLY A 210 13.03 0.09 -3.05
CA GLY A 210 13.73 -0.31 -4.26
C GLY A 210 12.81 -0.99 -5.29
N THR A 211 13.26 -1.13 -6.53
CA THR A 211 12.46 -1.72 -7.61
C THR A 211 12.37 -3.23 -7.53
N GLY A 212 13.40 -3.91 -6.99
CA GLY A 212 13.54 -5.35 -7.19
C GLY A 212 13.65 -5.73 -8.69
N PRO A 213 13.43 -7.00 -9.06
CA PRO A 213 13.11 -8.15 -8.20
C PRO A 213 14.31 -8.79 -7.49
N SER A 214 15.56 -8.37 -7.83
CA SER A 214 16.74 -8.87 -7.13
C SER A 214 16.78 -8.34 -5.70
N TYR A 215 17.23 -9.18 -4.77
CA TYR A 215 17.62 -8.73 -3.44
C TYR A 215 18.85 -7.85 -3.50
N GLU A 216 19.08 -7.14 -2.42
CA GLU A 216 20.14 -6.13 -2.30
C GLU A 216 21.53 -6.78 -2.18
N THR A 217 22.51 -6.17 -2.80
CA THR A 217 23.93 -6.50 -2.62
C THR A 217 24.44 -5.94 -1.28
N PRO A 218 25.56 -6.46 -0.73
CA PRO A 218 26.21 -5.89 0.46
C PRO A 218 26.52 -4.39 0.30
N ALA A 219 26.90 -3.94 -0.90
CA ALA A 219 27.17 -2.54 -1.18
C ALA A 219 25.89 -1.67 -1.14
N GLU A 220 24.76 -2.21 -1.61
CA GLU A 220 23.47 -1.52 -1.55
C GLU A 220 22.99 -1.40 -0.10
N TYR A 221 23.16 -2.40 0.75
CA TYR A 221 22.87 -2.27 2.18
C TYR A 221 23.68 -1.18 2.86
N LYS A 222 25.00 -1.08 2.56
CA LYS A 222 25.85 0.01 3.05
C LYS A 222 25.36 1.37 2.56
N TYR A 223 25.00 1.47 1.29
CA TYR A 223 24.45 2.69 0.69
C TYR A 223 23.14 3.10 1.35
N PHE A 224 22.18 2.17 1.53
CA PHE A 224 20.90 2.48 2.14
C PHE A 224 21.04 2.95 3.58
N ARG A 225 21.98 2.37 4.34
CA ARG A 225 22.30 2.83 5.70
C ARG A 225 22.91 4.22 5.70
N LEU A 226 23.84 4.49 4.78
CA LEU A 226 24.51 5.78 4.66
C LEU A 226 23.51 6.92 4.38
N ILE A 227 22.48 6.67 3.57
CA ILE A 227 21.44 7.67 3.27
C ILE A 227 20.35 7.76 4.33
N GLY A 228 20.44 6.98 5.41
CA GLY A 228 19.54 7.05 6.56
C GLY A 228 18.37 6.06 6.54
N GLY A 229 18.43 5.00 5.73
CA GLY A 229 17.45 3.91 5.72
C GLY A 229 17.65 2.95 6.88
N ASP A 230 16.53 2.45 7.44
CA ASP A 230 16.49 1.45 8.51
C ASP A 230 15.99 0.08 8.02
N ALA A 231 15.16 0.07 7.00
CA ALA A 231 14.65 -1.14 6.36
C ALA A 231 14.49 -0.90 4.85
N VAL A 232 14.53 -1.98 4.06
CA VAL A 232 14.39 -1.92 2.60
C VAL A 232 13.37 -2.95 2.09
N GLY A 233 12.63 -2.59 1.04
CA GLY A 233 11.74 -3.51 0.33
C GLY A 233 11.27 -2.93 -1.00
N MET A 234 10.37 -3.65 -1.67
CA MET A 234 10.02 -3.43 -3.08
C MET A 234 8.61 -2.89 -3.30
N SER A 235 8.02 -2.21 -2.29
CA SER A 235 6.60 -1.83 -2.30
C SER A 235 6.30 -0.55 -1.51
N THR A 236 5.04 -0.38 -1.11
CA THR A 236 4.56 0.53 -0.05
C THR A 236 4.64 2.04 -0.39
N ILE A 237 5.79 2.55 -0.78
CA ILE A 237 5.97 4.01 -1.03
C ILE A 237 5.03 4.54 -2.11
N PRO A 238 4.83 3.87 -3.26
CA PRO A 238 3.88 4.34 -4.26
C PRO A 238 2.45 4.47 -3.73
N GLU A 239 2.02 3.52 -2.90
CA GLU A 239 0.70 3.54 -2.26
C GLU A 239 0.57 4.73 -1.29
N VAL A 240 1.62 4.97 -0.49
CA VAL A 240 1.68 6.11 0.44
C VAL A 240 1.63 7.44 -0.32
N ILE A 241 2.40 7.59 -1.40
CA ILE A 241 2.40 8.80 -2.24
C ILE A 241 1.00 9.09 -2.79
N VAL A 242 0.32 8.07 -3.33
CA VAL A 242 -1.04 8.21 -3.87
C VAL A 242 -2.07 8.50 -2.78
N ALA A 243 -1.94 7.88 -1.61
CA ALA A 243 -2.79 8.16 -0.46
C ALA A 243 -2.63 9.62 0.01
N ARG A 244 -1.39 10.09 0.16
CA ARG A 244 -1.10 11.48 0.54
C ARG A 244 -1.57 12.49 -0.50
N HIS A 245 -1.39 12.18 -1.80
CA HIS A 245 -1.96 12.97 -2.87
C HIS A 245 -3.49 13.12 -2.73
N SER A 246 -4.17 12.07 -2.25
CA SER A 246 -5.61 12.03 -2.01
C SER A 246 -6.02 12.48 -0.60
N SER A 247 -5.10 13.11 0.16
CA SER A 247 -5.32 13.58 1.54
C SER A 247 -5.78 12.48 2.50
N ILE A 248 -5.33 11.23 2.31
CA ILE A 248 -5.62 10.12 3.22
C ILE A 248 -4.47 10.03 4.23
N PRO A 249 -4.74 10.06 5.56
CA PRO A 249 -3.78 9.74 6.59
C PRO A 249 -3.30 8.29 6.47
N VAL A 250 -1.98 8.06 6.61
CA VAL A 250 -1.37 6.74 6.41
C VAL A 250 -0.68 6.27 7.67
N PHE A 251 -0.89 5.00 8.01
CA PHE A 251 -0.10 4.24 8.97
C PHE A 251 0.65 3.13 8.24
N GLY A 252 1.95 3.01 8.47
CA GLY A 252 2.80 2.01 7.82
C GLY A 252 3.58 1.16 8.83
N MET A 253 3.68 -0.16 8.57
CA MET A 253 4.47 -1.08 9.38
C MET A 253 5.20 -2.09 8.51
N SER A 254 6.47 -2.32 8.83
CA SER A 254 7.29 -3.38 8.28
C SER A 254 7.46 -4.52 9.28
N VAL A 255 7.50 -5.75 8.79
CA VAL A 255 8.07 -6.89 9.51
C VAL A 255 9.47 -7.10 8.95
N ILE A 256 10.47 -7.12 9.82
CA ILE A 256 11.86 -7.40 9.42
C ILE A 256 12.00 -8.90 9.18
N THR A 257 12.35 -9.28 7.96
CA THR A 257 12.36 -10.69 7.51
C THR A 257 13.74 -11.27 7.29
N ASN A 258 14.71 -10.41 7.14
CA ASN A 258 16.14 -10.76 7.03
C ASN A 258 16.99 -9.60 7.55
N GLU A 259 18.21 -9.90 7.96
CA GLU A 259 19.16 -8.89 8.41
C GLU A 259 20.15 -8.55 7.29
N ALA A 260 20.60 -7.30 7.23
CA ALA A 260 21.60 -6.88 6.26
C ALA A 260 22.97 -7.52 6.58
N HIS A 261 23.59 -8.11 5.58
CA HIS A 261 24.96 -8.59 5.62
C HIS A 261 25.86 -7.66 4.81
N ASP A 262 26.77 -6.98 5.50
CA ASP A 262 27.75 -6.08 4.86
C ASP A 262 28.95 -6.85 4.32
N ASP A 263 29.09 -8.12 4.71
CA ASP A 263 30.20 -8.99 4.36
C ASP A 263 29.78 -9.90 3.21
N TYR A 264 30.74 -10.30 2.41
CA TYR A 264 30.55 -11.33 1.39
C TYR A 264 30.60 -12.71 2.10
N ALA A 265 29.64 -12.97 3.01
CA ALA A 265 29.55 -14.24 3.72
C ALA A 265 29.24 -15.36 2.72
N GLU A 266 30.14 -16.35 2.61
CA GLU A 266 30.06 -17.42 1.61
C GLU A 266 28.82 -18.30 1.76
N ASP A 267 28.20 -18.34 2.96
CA ASP A 267 27.10 -19.23 3.30
C ASP A 267 25.73 -18.52 3.43
N TYR A 268 25.62 -17.21 3.13
CA TYR A 268 24.36 -16.47 3.29
C TYR A 268 23.65 -16.28 1.94
N VAL A 269 22.43 -16.80 1.85
CA VAL A 269 21.54 -16.63 0.70
C VAL A 269 20.21 -16.06 1.15
N ASN A 270 19.77 -14.97 0.56
CA ASN A 270 18.39 -14.49 0.74
C ASN A 270 17.44 -15.38 -0.06
N ASP A 271 16.46 -15.98 0.63
CA ASP A 271 15.43 -16.81 0.02
C ASP A 271 14.03 -16.21 0.26
N GLY A 272 13.21 -16.18 -0.78
CA GLY A 272 11.83 -15.68 -0.71
C GLY A 272 10.94 -16.48 0.25
N ASP A 273 11.19 -17.79 0.40
CA ASP A 273 10.43 -18.63 1.32
C ASP A 273 10.77 -18.30 2.78
N ASP A 274 12.04 -17.95 3.09
CA ASP A 274 12.46 -17.47 4.40
C ASP A 274 11.79 -16.15 4.76
N VAL A 275 11.70 -15.23 3.80
CA VAL A 275 10.99 -13.96 3.95
C VAL A 275 9.52 -14.19 4.32
N VAL A 276 8.83 -15.07 3.61
CA VAL A 276 7.43 -15.41 3.89
C VAL A 276 7.27 -16.06 5.26
N ARG A 277 8.15 -17.01 5.63
CA ARG A 277 8.12 -17.67 6.94
C ARG A 277 8.34 -16.69 8.10
N ALA A 278 9.30 -15.79 7.97
CA ALA A 278 9.60 -14.78 8.99
C ALA A 278 8.43 -13.79 9.16
N ALA A 279 7.84 -13.34 8.03
CA ALA A 279 6.67 -12.48 8.05
C ALA A 279 5.45 -13.18 8.69
N ASP A 280 5.20 -14.44 8.35
CA ASP A 280 4.09 -15.24 8.91
C ASP A 280 4.23 -15.45 10.42
N ALA A 281 5.45 -15.66 10.92
CA ALA A 281 5.72 -15.79 12.36
C ALA A 281 5.43 -14.51 13.15
N ALA A 282 5.61 -13.33 12.53
CA ALA A 282 5.33 -12.04 13.16
C ALA A 282 3.89 -11.53 12.92
N ALA A 283 3.16 -12.15 11.98
CA ALA A 283 1.86 -11.69 11.51
C ALA A 283 0.80 -11.59 12.62
N GLU A 284 0.83 -12.46 13.62
CA GLU A 284 -0.15 -12.42 14.72
C GLU A 284 0.02 -11.16 15.58
N ARG A 285 1.27 -10.81 15.93
CA ARG A 285 1.57 -9.60 16.73
C ARG A 285 1.21 -8.34 15.96
N MET A 286 1.52 -8.29 14.67
CA MET A 286 1.15 -7.17 13.80
C MET A 286 -0.37 -7.06 13.67
N SER A 287 -1.07 -8.18 13.47
CA SER A 287 -2.53 -8.22 13.31
C SER A 287 -3.23 -7.70 14.56
N LEU A 288 -2.75 -8.11 15.75
CA LEU A 288 -3.29 -7.63 17.02
C LEU A 288 -3.10 -6.12 17.19
N LEU A 289 -1.93 -5.60 16.83
CA LEU A 289 -1.67 -4.16 16.88
C LEU A 289 -2.56 -3.39 15.90
N PHE A 290 -2.72 -3.86 14.66
CA PHE A 290 -3.60 -3.24 13.67
C PHE A 290 -5.05 -3.23 14.15
N GLU A 291 -5.56 -4.36 14.64
CA GLU A 291 -6.93 -4.47 15.16
C GLU A 291 -7.19 -3.50 16.31
N ARG A 292 -6.26 -3.42 17.29
CA ARG A 292 -6.36 -2.49 18.42
C ARG A 292 -6.25 -1.03 17.95
N LEU A 293 -5.41 -0.74 16.98
CA LEU A 293 -5.29 0.62 16.45
C LEU A 293 -6.57 1.03 15.68
N ILE A 294 -7.16 0.13 14.89
CA ILE A 294 -8.43 0.35 14.19
C ILE A 294 -9.57 0.57 15.20
N LEU A 295 -9.61 -0.21 16.29
CA LEU A 295 -10.59 -0.04 17.37
C LEU A 295 -10.50 1.37 18.01
N SER A 296 -9.30 1.95 18.05
CA SER A 296 -9.04 3.27 18.66
C SER A 296 -9.39 4.48 17.78
N LEU A 297 -9.79 4.24 16.52
CA LEU A 297 -10.24 5.29 15.58
C LEU A 297 -11.70 5.68 15.88
#